data_8503a266bde60088f0e7f5401ea9e773
#
_entry.id   8503a266bde60088f0e7f5401ea9e773
#
_cell.length_a   1.000
_cell.length_b   1.000
_cell.length_c   1.000
_cell.angle_alpha   90.00
_cell.angle_beta   90.00
_cell.angle_gamma   90.00
#
_symmetry.space_group_name_H-M   'P 1'
#
loop_
_entity.id
_entity.type
_entity.pdbx_description
1 polymer ?
#
loop_
_entity_poly.entity_id
_entity_poly.type
_entity_poly.pdbx_seq_one_letter_code
_entity_poly.pdbx_strand_id
1 'polypeptide(L)'
;MPFYSQRIVVLAGLLFALSTVHCQAIDLPPPHTVSSSDTQGWTEQDRQQWYHTSAGTQLLPYDWFVVLEDEPLKNSFARTGIIPDQTHPDRLPIGFTKTEGPNVPEPTVGLTCAFCHTTQFTYQGNPIRIEGGPSLQYNQRFLQVLLESLGELKAPDKFQAFAARVLQRRGQAVTQENIATLAGQFSQVMKDLVARGGRDASPALWGPGRFDALGRGGNTVFAPLNPDNLRPA
;
A
#
# COMPACT_ATOMS: atom_id res chain seq x y z
N MET A 1 21.50 42.54 65.93
CA MET A 1 22.34 41.90 64.88
C MET A 1 21.52 40.78 64.25
N PRO A 2 21.02 40.94 63.03
CA PRO A 2 20.28 39.87 62.34
C PRO A 2 21.22 39.12 61.42
N PHE A 3 21.17 37.78 61.51
CA PHE A 3 21.85 36.86 60.61
C PHE A 3 21.06 36.72 59.28
N TYR A 4 21.70 37.09 58.18
CA TYR A 4 21.20 36.85 56.83
C TYR A 4 21.52 35.42 56.45
N SER A 5 20.48 34.61 56.24
CA SER A 5 20.58 33.25 55.68
C SER A 5 20.49 33.38 54.12
N GLN A 6 21.60 33.14 53.47
CA GLN A 6 21.61 33.01 51.99
C GLN A 6 21.06 31.65 51.59
N ARG A 7 19.91 31.65 50.90
CA ARG A 7 19.40 30.47 50.25
C ARG A 7 20.06 30.33 48.87
N ILE A 8 20.90 29.32 48.74
CA ILE A 8 21.47 28.92 47.46
C ILE A 8 20.34 28.20 46.69
N VAL A 9 19.88 28.80 45.60
CA VAL A 9 18.97 28.19 44.65
C VAL A 9 19.84 27.41 43.65
N VAL A 10 19.83 26.08 43.79
CA VAL A 10 20.43 25.16 42.79
C VAL A 10 19.45 25.03 41.64
N LEU A 11 19.72 25.69 40.53
CA LEU A 11 19.02 25.43 39.25
C LEU A 11 19.55 24.12 38.67
N ALA A 12 18.81 23.02 38.87
CA ALA A 12 19.04 21.77 38.15
C ALA A 12 18.48 21.93 36.71
N GLY A 13 19.36 22.25 35.78
CA GLY A 13 19.02 22.23 34.35
C GLY A 13 18.83 20.81 33.88
N LEU A 14 17.57 20.38 33.68
CA LEU A 14 17.26 19.17 32.97
C LEU A 14 17.57 19.38 31.48
N LEU A 15 18.72 18.88 31.02
CA LEU A 15 19.02 18.70 29.61
C LEU A 15 18.15 17.54 29.06
N PHE A 16 17.03 17.88 28.49
CA PHE A 16 16.30 16.95 27.63
C PHE A 16 17.13 16.69 26.37
N ALA A 17 17.85 15.58 26.34
CA ALA A 17 18.43 15.07 25.10
C ALA A 17 17.27 14.66 24.18
N LEU A 18 16.92 15.50 23.23
CA LEU A 18 16.08 15.16 22.10
C LEU A 18 16.84 14.13 21.26
N SER A 19 16.61 12.87 21.55
CA SER A 19 17.00 11.78 20.66
C SER A 19 16.17 11.91 19.39
N THR A 20 16.70 12.58 18.39
CA THR A 20 16.18 12.52 17.03
C THR A 20 16.30 11.08 16.58
N VAL A 21 15.19 10.35 16.62
CA VAL A 21 15.09 9.05 15.95
C VAL A 21 15.24 9.36 14.46
N HIS A 22 16.45 9.23 13.96
CA HIS A 22 16.70 9.20 12.53
C HIS A 22 16.05 7.93 12.02
N CYS A 23 14.86 8.09 11.42
CA CYS A 23 14.29 7.06 10.58
C CYS A 23 15.23 6.94 9.37
N GLN A 24 16.20 6.03 9.45
CA GLN A 24 17.02 5.70 8.30
C GLN A 24 16.08 5.18 7.24
N ALA A 25 16.00 5.90 6.12
CA ALA A 25 15.40 5.38 4.92
C ALA A 25 16.09 4.03 4.65
N ILE A 26 15.29 2.97 4.52
CA ILE A 26 15.84 1.69 4.10
C ILE A 26 16.31 1.93 2.68
N ASP A 27 17.64 2.02 2.48
CA ASP A 27 18.23 2.02 1.16
C ASP A 27 17.86 0.70 0.51
N LEU A 28 16.82 0.73 -0.31
CA LEU A 28 16.50 -0.41 -1.15
C LEU A 28 17.64 -0.60 -2.12
N PRO A 29 18.20 -1.81 -2.25
CA PRO A 29 19.28 -2.05 -3.18
C PRO A 29 18.87 -1.63 -4.59
N PRO A 30 19.79 -1.11 -5.39
CA PRO A 30 19.50 -0.69 -6.75
C PRO A 30 18.89 -1.85 -7.55
N PRO A 31 17.96 -1.57 -8.48
CA PRO A 31 17.08 -2.56 -9.12
C PRO A 31 17.79 -3.58 -10.03
N HIS A 32 19.09 -3.48 -10.23
CA HIS A 32 19.83 -4.20 -11.26
C HIS A 32 20.60 -5.43 -10.79
N THR A 33 20.42 -5.88 -9.57
CA THR A 33 21.14 -7.06 -9.07
C THR A 33 20.22 -8.14 -8.53
N VAL A 34 19.06 -8.30 -9.12
CA VAL A 34 18.22 -9.45 -8.77
C VAL A 34 18.61 -10.60 -9.69
N SER A 35 19.45 -11.48 -9.18
CA SER A 35 19.92 -12.68 -9.87
C SER A 35 18.88 -13.79 -9.86
N SER A 36 17.68 -13.53 -10.35
CA SER A 36 16.66 -14.60 -10.46
C SER A 36 16.56 -15.16 -11.87
N SER A 37 17.04 -14.39 -12.82
CA SER A 37 16.70 -14.57 -14.21
C SER A 37 17.35 -15.78 -14.86
N ASP A 38 18.56 -16.09 -14.49
CA ASP A 38 19.35 -17.07 -15.22
C ASP A 38 18.93 -18.50 -14.96
N THR A 39 18.22 -18.73 -13.84
CA THR A 39 17.76 -20.07 -13.45
C THR A 39 16.34 -20.41 -13.90
N GLN A 40 15.50 -19.39 -14.14
CA GLN A 40 14.08 -19.60 -14.52
C GLN A 40 13.85 -19.50 -16.04
N GLY A 41 14.80 -18.97 -16.79
CA GLY A 41 14.71 -18.82 -18.25
C GLY A 41 13.71 -17.76 -18.73
N TRP A 42 13.27 -16.86 -17.86
CA TRP A 42 12.35 -15.78 -18.21
C TRP A 42 13.09 -14.60 -18.82
N THR A 43 12.55 -14.07 -19.91
CA THR A 43 13.01 -12.79 -20.45
C THR A 43 12.49 -11.63 -19.61
N GLU A 44 13.04 -10.42 -19.79
CA GLU A 44 12.51 -9.22 -19.13
C GLU A 44 11.06 -8.94 -19.59
N GLN A 45 10.73 -9.23 -20.84
CA GLN A 45 9.38 -9.08 -21.34
C GLN A 45 8.40 -10.04 -20.63
N ASP A 46 8.79 -11.30 -20.40
CA ASP A 46 7.98 -12.26 -19.64
C ASP A 46 7.73 -11.78 -18.23
N ARG A 47 8.75 -11.19 -17.58
CA ARG A 47 8.63 -10.62 -16.22
C ARG A 47 7.66 -9.45 -16.21
N GLN A 48 7.78 -8.50 -17.12
CA GLN A 48 6.87 -7.36 -17.20
C GLN A 48 5.43 -7.80 -17.42
N GLN A 49 5.21 -8.79 -18.27
CA GLN A 49 3.88 -9.40 -18.44
C GLN A 49 3.39 -10.05 -17.15
N TRP A 50 4.23 -10.84 -16.49
CA TRP A 50 3.89 -11.46 -15.22
C TRP A 50 3.56 -10.45 -14.13
N TYR A 51 4.35 -9.39 -14.02
CA TYR A 51 4.19 -8.39 -12.97
C TYR A 51 2.93 -7.55 -13.12
N HIS A 52 2.53 -7.25 -14.38
CA HIS A 52 1.55 -6.20 -14.64
C HIS A 52 0.36 -6.63 -15.51
N THR A 53 0.24 -7.91 -15.89
CA THR A 53 -0.96 -8.36 -16.61
C THR A 53 -2.16 -8.41 -15.69
N SER A 54 -3.23 -7.69 -16.06
CA SER A 54 -4.45 -7.60 -15.25
C SER A 54 -5.13 -8.96 -15.13
N ALA A 55 -5.47 -9.34 -13.89
CA ALA A 55 -6.35 -10.45 -13.57
C ALA A 55 -7.83 -10.03 -13.41
N GLY A 56 -8.16 -8.80 -13.80
CA GLY A 56 -9.52 -8.25 -13.71
C GLY A 56 -9.93 -7.75 -12.33
N THR A 57 -9.05 -7.79 -11.34
CA THR A 57 -9.35 -7.27 -10.00
C THR A 57 -9.41 -5.74 -10.00
N GLN A 58 -10.28 -5.18 -9.16
CA GLN A 58 -10.50 -3.75 -9.03
C GLN A 58 -10.48 -3.37 -7.54
N LEU A 59 -9.43 -2.64 -7.11
CA LEU A 59 -9.31 -2.21 -5.71
C LEU A 59 -9.88 -0.81 -5.49
N LEU A 60 -9.32 0.18 -6.18
CA LEU A 60 -9.70 1.59 -6.08
C LEU A 60 -9.31 2.30 -7.38
N PRO A 61 -9.78 3.54 -7.62
CA PRO A 61 -9.41 4.32 -8.80
C PRO A 61 -7.89 4.41 -8.97
N TYR A 62 -7.42 4.18 -10.19
CA TYR A 62 -6.00 4.09 -10.52
C TYR A 62 -5.21 5.33 -10.11
N ASP A 63 -5.74 6.51 -10.47
CA ASP A 63 -5.09 7.78 -10.16
C ASP A 63 -4.95 8.03 -8.66
N TRP A 64 -5.89 7.51 -7.87
CA TRP A 64 -5.82 7.63 -6.42
C TRP A 64 -4.67 6.80 -5.85
N PHE A 65 -4.53 5.56 -6.33
CA PHE A 65 -3.45 4.69 -5.88
C PHE A 65 -2.09 5.30 -6.20
N VAL A 66 -1.89 5.79 -7.43
CA VAL A 66 -0.63 6.41 -7.84
C VAL A 66 -0.33 7.66 -7.00
N VAL A 67 -1.33 8.51 -6.73
CA VAL A 67 -1.15 9.70 -5.88
C VAL A 67 -0.84 9.32 -4.42
N LEU A 68 -1.43 8.25 -3.91
CA LEU A 68 -1.12 7.73 -2.56
C LEU A 68 0.30 7.18 -2.48
N GLU A 69 0.81 6.55 -3.55
CA GLU A 69 2.18 6.02 -3.62
C GLU A 69 3.24 7.12 -3.75
N ASP A 70 2.90 8.27 -4.36
CA ASP A 70 3.89 9.29 -4.68
C ASP A 70 4.41 10.07 -3.47
N GLU A 71 3.58 10.38 -2.47
CA GLU A 71 3.97 11.15 -1.27
C GLU A 71 2.79 11.30 -0.27
N PRO A 72 2.97 11.30 1.01
CA PRO A 72 4.08 10.87 1.87
C PRO A 72 4.01 9.37 2.21
N LEU A 73 3.16 8.61 1.54
CA LEU A 73 2.80 7.24 1.86
C LEU A 73 3.71 6.20 1.19
N LYS A 74 4.57 6.64 0.27
CA LYS A 74 5.53 5.83 -0.49
C LYS A 74 6.29 4.78 0.35
N ASN A 75 6.67 5.13 1.57
CA ASN A 75 7.34 4.22 2.48
C ASN A 75 6.39 3.31 3.26
N SER A 76 5.10 3.56 3.23
CA SER A 76 4.12 2.79 4.01
C SER A 76 3.82 1.44 3.37
N PHE A 77 3.66 1.38 2.07
CA PHE A 77 3.44 0.13 1.36
C PHE A 77 4.68 -0.75 1.30
N ALA A 78 5.88 -0.17 1.16
CA ALA A 78 7.13 -0.92 1.21
C ALA A 78 7.30 -1.71 2.52
N ARG A 79 6.79 -1.20 3.65
CA ARG A 79 6.82 -1.91 4.95
C ARG A 79 6.00 -3.19 4.96
N THR A 80 5.16 -3.41 3.98
CA THR A 80 4.33 -4.61 3.86
C THR A 80 4.99 -5.71 3.03
N GLY A 81 6.24 -5.50 2.61
CA GLY A 81 6.99 -6.45 1.79
C GLY A 81 6.62 -6.40 0.30
N ILE A 82 5.86 -5.38 -0.13
CA ILE A 82 5.60 -5.12 -1.54
C ILE A 82 6.93 -4.80 -2.23
N ILE A 83 7.14 -5.40 -3.39
CA ILE A 83 8.37 -5.27 -4.17
C ILE A 83 8.22 -4.08 -5.11
N PRO A 84 9.01 -2.99 -4.94
CA PRO A 84 8.98 -1.86 -5.86
C PRO A 84 9.41 -2.26 -7.27
N ASP A 85 8.74 -1.72 -8.29
CA ASP A 85 9.22 -1.76 -9.67
C ASP A 85 9.48 -0.32 -10.17
N GLN A 86 10.76 0.01 -10.30
CA GLN A 86 11.19 1.32 -10.80
C GLN A 86 11.15 1.43 -12.32
N THR A 87 10.97 0.30 -13.02
CA THR A 87 10.91 0.24 -14.48
C THR A 87 9.51 0.55 -15.00
N HIS A 88 8.48 0.36 -14.18
CA HIS A 88 7.11 0.69 -14.54
C HIS A 88 6.93 2.22 -14.68
N PRO A 89 6.30 2.73 -15.76
CA PRO A 89 6.15 4.18 -16.00
C PRO A 89 5.54 4.95 -14.83
N ASP A 90 4.52 4.40 -14.20
CA ASP A 90 3.87 4.98 -13.02
C ASP A 90 4.42 4.42 -11.69
N ARG A 91 5.56 3.70 -11.74
CA ARG A 91 6.20 3.07 -10.58
C ARG A 91 5.28 2.14 -9.78
N LEU A 92 4.32 1.51 -10.45
CA LEU A 92 3.50 0.49 -9.81
C LEU A 92 4.40 -0.63 -9.28
N PRO A 93 4.20 -1.07 -8.04
CA PRO A 93 4.93 -2.20 -7.50
C PRO A 93 4.61 -3.49 -8.28
N ILE A 94 5.50 -4.47 -8.19
CA ILE A 94 5.26 -5.82 -8.73
C ILE A 94 3.97 -6.38 -8.13
N GLY A 95 3.12 -6.92 -8.99
CA GLY A 95 1.84 -7.47 -8.59
C GLY A 95 0.68 -6.49 -8.64
N PHE A 96 0.92 -5.25 -9.11
CA PHE A 96 -0.11 -4.26 -9.34
C PHE A 96 -0.21 -3.91 -10.82
N THR A 97 -1.41 -3.54 -11.25
CA THR A 97 -1.67 -3.18 -12.65
C THR A 97 -2.78 -2.16 -12.75
N LYS A 98 -2.82 -1.47 -13.89
CA LYS A 98 -3.97 -0.68 -14.30
C LYS A 98 -5.01 -1.60 -14.95
N THR A 99 -6.16 -1.75 -14.33
CA THR A 99 -7.30 -2.48 -14.88
C THR A 99 -8.23 -1.49 -15.57
N GLU A 100 -8.44 -1.67 -16.87
CA GLU A 100 -9.33 -0.88 -17.70
C GLU A 100 -10.00 -1.78 -18.74
N GLY A 101 -11.10 -1.33 -19.30
CA GLY A 101 -11.84 -2.07 -20.31
C GLY A 101 -13.31 -1.66 -20.39
N PRO A 102 -14.08 -2.27 -21.29
CA PRO A 102 -15.46 -1.85 -21.58
C PRO A 102 -16.41 -1.96 -20.38
N ASN A 103 -16.10 -2.82 -19.41
CA ASN A 103 -16.92 -3.01 -18.19
C ASN A 103 -16.31 -2.34 -16.94
N VAL A 104 -15.29 -1.49 -17.14
CA VAL A 104 -14.63 -0.74 -16.05
C VAL A 104 -14.94 0.74 -16.28
N PRO A 105 -15.85 1.35 -15.46
CA PRO A 105 -16.30 2.73 -15.68
C PRO A 105 -15.18 3.77 -15.63
N GLU A 106 -14.20 3.53 -14.78
CA GLU A 106 -12.96 4.31 -14.71
C GLU A 106 -11.78 3.36 -14.46
N PRO A 107 -10.56 3.69 -14.91
CA PRO A 107 -9.39 2.87 -14.63
C PRO A 107 -9.21 2.65 -13.14
N THR A 108 -8.95 1.41 -12.74
CA THR A 108 -8.71 1.03 -11.35
C THR A 108 -7.34 0.38 -11.20
N VAL A 109 -6.75 0.48 -10.02
CA VAL A 109 -5.63 -0.39 -9.68
C VAL A 109 -6.17 -1.78 -9.35
N GLY A 110 -5.53 -2.79 -9.92
CA GLY A 110 -5.83 -4.19 -9.68
C GLY A 110 -4.60 -4.96 -9.21
N LEU A 111 -4.83 -6.16 -8.72
CA LEU A 111 -3.77 -7.11 -8.38
C LEU A 111 -3.57 -8.09 -9.54
N THR A 112 -2.33 -8.54 -9.70
CA THR A 112 -1.96 -9.60 -10.65
C THR A 112 -1.58 -10.88 -9.91
N CYS A 113 -1.35 -11.97 -10.65
CA CYS A 113 -0.84 -13.20 -10.05
C CYS A 113 0.49 -13.00 -9.33
N ALA A 114 1.32 -12.09 -9.81
CA ALA A 114 2.62 -11.77 -9.22
C ALA A 114 2.51 -11.18 -7.81
N PHE A 115 1.39 -10.57 -7.45
CA PHE A 115 1.16 -10.07 -6.08
C PHE A 115 1.28 -11.17 -5.03
N CYS A 116 0.73 -12.35 -5.31
CA CYS A 116 0.79 -13.50 -4.41
C CYS A 116 1.92 -14.48 -4.77
N HIS A 117 2.46 -14.39 -5.99
CA HIS A 117 3.38 -15.37 -6.54
C HIS A 117 4.70 -14.78 -7.05
N THR A 118 5.19 -13.74 -6.41
CA THR A 118 6.56 -13.25 -6.60
C THR A 118 7.16 -12.95 -5.24
N THR A 119 8.33 -13.50 -4.99
CA THR A 119 9.07 -13.25 -3.75
C THR A 119 10.42 -12.60 -4.03
N GLN A 120 10.89 -11.82 -3.08
CA GLN A 120 12.24 -11.30 -3.09
C GLN A 120 12.83 -11.38 -1.67
N PHE A 121 14.06 -11.85 -1.58
CA PHE A 121 14.82 -11.90 -0.33
C PHE A 121 16.29 -11.67 -0.60
N THR A 122 17.07 -11.43 0.45
CA THR A 122 18.52 -11.26 0.34
C THR A 122 19.21 -12.47 0.91
N TYR A 123 20.11 -13.07 0.13
CA TYR A 123 20.96 -14.17 0.56
C TYR A 123 22.43 -13.82 0.34
N GLN A 124 23.22 -13.87 1.40
CA GLN A 124 24.65 -13.49 1.37
C GLN A 124 24.91 -12.11 0.73
N GLY A 125 24.05 -11.14 1.02
CA GLY A 125 24.15 -9.79 0.48
C GLY A 125 23.59 -9.61 -0.94
N ASN A 126 23.20 -10.69 -1.62
CA ASN A 126 22.64 -10.64 -2.97
C ASN A 126 21.11 -10.71 -2.93
N PRO A 127 20.39 -9.76 -3.54
CA PRO A 127 18.95 -9.85 -3.70
C PRO A 127 18.60 -10.95 -4.72
N ILE A 128 17.69 -11.84 -4.32
CA ILE A 128 17.18 -12.92 -5.16
C ILE A 128 15.68 -12.70 -5.32
N ARG A 129 15.20 -12.73 -6.55
CA ARG A 129 13.78 -12.71 -6.88
C ARG A 129 13.37 -14.01 -7.56
N ILE A 130 12.21 -14.54 -7.17
CA ILE A 130 11.66 -15.77 -7.71
C ILE A 130 10.25 -15.48 -8.18
N GLU A 131 10.03 -15.56 -9.47
CA GLU A 131 8.73 -15.49 -10.13
C GLU A 131 8.03 -16.85 -10.02
N GLY A 132 6.74 -16.83 -9.70
CA GLY A 132 5.94 -18.04 -9.46
C GLY A 132 6.08 -18.64 -8.06
N GLY A 133 7.04 -18.16 -7.26
CA GLY A 133 7.19 -18.59 -5.87
C GLY A 133 6.16 -17.93 -4.93
N PRO A 134 5.93 -18.49 -3.73
CA PRO A 134 5.03 -17.86 -2.76
C PRO A 134 5.57 -16.49 -2.33
N SER A 135 4.72 -15.48 -2.36
CA SER A 135 5.08 -14.14 -1.92
C SER A 135 5.44 -14.12 -0.43
N LEU A 136 6.42 -13.31 -0.05
CA LEU A 136 6.74 -12.97 1.34
C LEU A 136 6.03 -11.69 1.82
N GLN A 137 5.16 -11.10 1.00
CA GLN A 137 4.38 -9.92 1.37
C GLN A 137 3.44 -10.22 2.53
N TYR A 138 3.16 -9.17 3.29
CA TYR A 138 2.18 -9.20 4.35
C TYR A 138 0.85 -8.63 3.85
N ASN A 139 0.06 -9.45 3.16
CA ASN A 139 -1.15 -9.02 2.46
C ASN A 139 -2.18 -8.33 3.36
N GLN A 140 -2.42 -8.88 4.57
CA GLN A 140 -3.32 -8.23 5.54
C GLN A 140 -2.78 -6.85 5.96
N ARG A 141 -1.47 -6.74 6.19
CA ARG A 141 -0.86 -5.47 6.57
C ARG A 141 -0.94 -4.44 5.44
N PHE A 142 -0.78 -4.88 4.19
CA PHE A 142 -0.99 -4.00 3.03
C PHE A 142 -2.39 -3.40 3.03
N LEU A 143 -3.43 -4.22 3.18
CA LEU A 143 -4.81 -3.74 3.22
C LEU A 143 -5.06 -2.80 4.40
N GLN A 144 -4.49 -3.10 5.57
CA GLN A 144 -4.57 -2.20 6.72
C GLN A 144 -3.91 -0.85 6.43
N VAL A 145 -2.67 -0.85 5.92
CA VAL A 145 -1.95 0.38 5.59
C VAL A 145 -2.68 1.18 4.52
N LEU A 146 -3.27 0.53 3.52
CA LEU A 146 -4.09 1.18 2.51
C LEU A 146 -5.31 1.87 3.16
N LEU A 147 -6.03 1.17 4.04
CA LEU A 147 -7.19 1.72 4.73
C LEU A 147 -6.81 2.84 5.72
N GLU A 148 -5.69 2.69 6.43
CA GLU A 148 -5.13 3.73 7.30
C GLU A 148 -4.82 4.99 6.48
N SER A 149 -4.14 4.83 5.35
CA SER A 149 -3.77 5.91 4.44
C SER A 149 -4.98 6.65 3.87
N LEU A 150 -5.98 5.90 3.40
CA LEU A 150 -7.24 6.48 2.97
C LEU A 150 -8.01 7.12 4.13
N GLY A 151 -7.91 6.54 5.32
CA GLY A 151 -8.51 7.09 6.54
C GLY A 151 -7.95 8.46 6.94
N GLU A 152 -6.67 8.69 6.71
CA GLU A 152 -6.03 9.99 6.95
C GLU A 152 -6.57 11.10 6.05
N LEU A 153 -7.07 10.76 4.84
CA LEU A 153 -7.69 11.71 3.93
C LEU A 153 -9.05 12.23 4.42
N LYS A 154 -9.57 11.75 5.56
CA LYS A 154 -10.76 12.36 6.20
C LYS A 154 -10.47 13.75 6.77
N ALA A 155 -9.20 14.10 6.99
CA ALA A 155 -8.80 15.46 7.35
C ALA A 155 -8.96 16.39 6.14
N PRO A 156 -9.68 17.52 6.26
CA PRO A 156 -10.04 18.35 5.10
C PRO A 156 -8.84 18.89 4.31
N ASP A 157 -7.79 19.27 4.98
CA ASP A 157 -6.53 19.76 4.39
C ASP A 157 -5.81 18.66 3.59
N LYS A 158 -5.73 17.45 4.14
CA LYS A 158 -5.14 16.30 3.47
C LYS A 158 -5.98 15.90 2.25
N PHE A 159 -7.31 15.90 2.39
CA PHE A 159 -8.19 15.59 1.28
C PHE A 159 -8.06 16.61 0.15
N GLN A 160 -8.00 17.90 0.44
CA GLN A 160 -7.80 18.93 -0.58
C GLN A 160 -6.49 18.75 -1.35
N ALA A 161 -5.39 18.50 -0.63
CA ALA A 161 -4.10 18.24 -1.26
C ALA A 161 -4.12 16.99 -2.15
N PHE A 162 -4.72 15.91 -1.68
CA PHE A 162 -4.92 14.68 -2.44
C PHE A 162 -5.79 14.92 -3.68
N ALA A 163 -6.95 15.56 -3.51
CA ALA A 163 -7.89 15.84 -4.58
C ALA A 163 -7.26 16.71 -5.67
N ALA A 164 -6.52 17.73 -5.29
CA ALA A 164 -5.81 18.59 -6.24
C ALA A 164 -4.84 17.77 -7.13
N ARG A 165 -4.07 16.87 -6.54
CA ARG A 165 -3.12 16.02 -7.27
C ARG A 165 -3.83 15.02 -8.18
N VAL A 166 -4.93 14.41 -7.74
CA VAL A 166 -5.75 13.51 -8.57
C VAL A 166 -6.33 14.26 -9.77
N LEU A 167 -6.92 15.44 -9.54
CA LEU A 167 -7.48 16.27 -10.62
C LEU A 167 -6.41 16.71 -11.62
N GLN A 168 -5.25 17.14 -11.14
CA GLN A 168 -4.11 17.50 -12.00
C GLN A 168 -3.66 16.32 -12.85
N ARG A 169 -3.55 15.13 -12.26
CA ARG A 169 -3.19 13.91 -13.00
C ARG A 169 -4.23 13.56 -14.08
N ARG A 170 -5.49 13.84 -13.84
CA ARG A 170 -6.60 13.67 -14.82
C ARG A 170 -6.69 14.80 -15.84
N GLY A 171 -5.83 15.81 -15.77
CA GLY A 171 -5.92 17.02 -16.62
C GLY A 171 -7.17 17.86 -16.33
N GLN A 172 -7.77 17.73 -15.16
CA GLN A 172 -8.97 18.45 -14.74
C GLN A 172 -8.62 19.69 -13.92
N ALA A 173 -9.45 20.73 -14.03
CA ALA A 173 -9.27 21.95 -13.24
C ALA A 173 -9.49 21.68 -11.75
N VAL A 174 -8.63 22.26 -10.91
CA VAL A 174 -8.77 22.17 -9.45
C VAL A 174 -9.76 23.23 -8.98
N THR A 175 -11.05 22.89 -9.02
CA THR A 175 -12.15 23.74 -8.57
C THR A 175 -12.84 23.13 -7.35
N GLN A 176 -13.56 23.93 -6.59
CA GLN A 176 -14.33 23.42 -5.42
C GLN A 176 -15.41 22.43 -5.87
N GLU A 177 -15.99 22.61 -7.03
CA GLU A 177 -16.98 21.68 -7.61
C GLU A 177 -16.36 20.32 -7.92
N ASN A 178 -15.21 20.28 -8.58
CA ASN A 178 -14.50 19.05 -8.90
C ASN A 178 -13.99 18.35 -7.63
N ILE A 179 -13.53 19.11 -6.63
CA ILE A 179 -13.13 18.57 -5.33
C ILE A 179 -14.33 17.96 -4.61
N ALA A 180 -15.50 18.63 -4.60
CA ALA A 180 -16.72 18.10 -3.99
C ALA A 180 -17.21 16.82 -4.69
N THR A 181 -17.13 16.77 -6.02
CA THR A 181 -17.43 15.56 -6.79
C THR A 181 -16.52 14.40 -6.40
N LEU A 182 -15.20 14.66 -6.31
CA LEU A 182 -14.23 13.66 -5.88
C LEU A 182 -14.49 13.20 -4.44
N ALA A 183 -14.93 14.09 -3.53
CA ALA A 183 -15.28 13.74 -2.16
C ALA A 183 -16.48 12.78 -2.10
N GLY A 184 -17.48 12.97 -2.97
CA GLY A 184 -18.59 12.04 -3.13
C GLY A 184 -18.13 10.66 -3.57
N GLN A 185 -17.28 10.59 -4.58
CA GLN A 185 -16.65 9.34 -5.06
C GLN A 185 -15.84 8.67 -3.95
N PHE A 186 -15.03 9.45 -3.23
CA PHE A 186 -14.22 8.95 -2.12
C PHE A 186 -15.07 8.29 -1.04
N SER A 187 -16.18 8.93 -0.66
CA SER A 187 -17.10 8.38 0.33
C SER A 187 -17.68 7.04 -0.09
N GLN A 188 -18.01 6.89 -1.38
CA GLN A 188 -18.53 5.63 -1.92
C GLN A 188 -17.46 4.54 -1.94
N VAL A 189 -16.27 4.84 -2.46
CA VAL A 189 -15.14 3.89 -2.49
C VAL A 189 -14.78 3.41 -1.08
N MET A 190 -14.76 4.31 -0.08
CA MET A 190 -14.51 3.94 1.31
C MET A 190 -15.56 2.98 1.87
N LYS A 191 -16.84 3.21 1.58
CA LYS A 191 -17.92 2.29 1.99
C LYS A 191 -17.73 0.91 1.39
N ASP A 192 -17.39 0.84 0.09
CA ASP A 192 -17.21 -0.41 -0.62
C ASP A 192 -15.98 -1.19 -0.12
N LEU A 193 -14.88 -0.50 0.16
CA LEU A 193 -13.68 -1.12 0.72
C LEU A 193 -13.91 -1.67 2.13
N VAL A 194 -14.59 -0.91 2.99
CA VAL A 194 -14.92 -1.36 4.34
C VAL A 194 -15.87 -2.57 4.30
N ALA A 195 -16.88 -2.54 3.43
CA ALA A 195 -17.82 -3.64 3.28
C ALA A 195 -17.12 -4.93 2.76
N ARG A 196 -16.15 -4.80 1.85
CA ARG A 196 -15.34 -5.94 1.38
C ARG A 196 -14.40 -6.44 2.48
N GLY A 197 -13.69 -5.54 3.16
CA GLY A 197 -12.77 -5.90 4.25
C GLY A 197 -13.46 -6.61 5.40
N GLY A 198 -14.69 -6.23 5.75
CA GLY A 198 -15.47 -6.88 6.79
C GLY A 198 -15.82 -8.34 6.48
N ARG A 199 -15.98 -8.70 5.20
CA ARG A 199 -16.23 -10.08 4.78
C ARG A 199 -15.01 -10.99 4.88
N ASP A 200 -13.82 -10.41 4.81
CA ASP A 200 -12.54 -11.13 4.82
C ASP A 200 -11.81 -10.99 6.17
N ALA A 201 -12.47 -10.42 7.18
CA ALA A 201 -11.87 -10.17 8.47
C ALA A 201 -11.47 -11.48 9.16
N SER A 202 -10.17 -11.67 9.36
CA SER A 202 -9.66 -12.72 10.24
C SER A 202 -9.35 -12.12 11.61
N PRO A 203 -9.73 -12.78 12.71
CA PRO A 203 -9.40 -12.35 14.06
C PRO A 203 -7.90 -12.47 14.36
N ALA A 204 -7.17 -13.24 13.56
CA ALA A 204 -5.73 -13.44 13.71
C ALA A 204 -4.95 -12.85 12.54
N LEU A 205 -3.81 -12.23 12.84
CA LEU A 205 -2.86 -11.82 11.83
C LEU A 205 -2.08 -13.07 11.35
N TRP A 206 -2.15 -13.35 10.08
CA TRP A 206 -1.57 -14.58 9.53
C TRP A 206 -0.07 -14.48 9.25
N GLY A 207 0.48 -13.27 9.22
CA GLY A 207 1.89 -13.01 8.95
C GLY A 207 2.23 -13.00 7.45
N PRO A 208 3.53 -12.72 7.15
CA PRO A 208 4.01 -12.66 5.77
C PRO A 208 3.81 -13.97 5.02
N GLY A 209 3.49 -13.86 3.73
CA GLY A 209 3.34 -15.01 2.84
C GLY A 209 2.09 -15.85 3.04
N ARG A 210 1.21 -15.46 3.96
CA ARG A 210 -0.03 -16.20 4.24
C ARG A 210 -1.23 -15.46 3.67
N PHE A 211 -2.02 -16.18 2.87
CA PHE A 211 -3.23 -15.65 2.25
C PHE A 211 -4.13 -16.82 1.83
N ASP A 212 -5.37 -16.85 2.30
CA ASP A 212 -6.35 -17.81 1.84
C ASP A 212 -7.15 -17.24 0.68
N ALA A 213 -6.59 -17.35 -0.52
CA ALA A 213 -7.24 -16.90 -1.75
C ALA A 213 -8.56 -17.64 -2.03
N LEU A 214 -8.65 -18.92 -1.66
CA LEU A 214 -9.85 -19.73 -1.89
C LEU A 214 -10.95 -19.37 -0.91
N GLY A 215 -10.62 -19.20 0.39
CA GLY A 215 -11.57 -18.74 1.40
C GLY A 215 -12.12 -17.37 1.06
N ARG A 216 -11.25 -16.44 0.62
CA ARG A 216 -11.65 -15.10 0.20
C ARG A 216 -12.57 -15.11 -1.03
N GLY A 217 -12.22 -15.91 -2.05
CA GLY A 217 -13.08 -16.09 -3.22
C GLY A 217 -14.44 -16.69 -2.82
N GLY A 218 -14.43 -17.70 -1.97
CA GLY A 218 -15.63 -18.32 -1.42
C GLY A 218 -16.50 -17.31 -0.65
N ASN A 219 -15.91 -16.52 0.23
CA ASN A 219 -16.64 -15.46 0.97
C ASN A 219 -17.28 -14.45 0.02
N THR A 220 -16.57 -14.06 -1.04
CA THR A 220 -17.09 -13.10 -2.01
C THR A 220 -18.31 -13.63 -2.75
N VAL A 221 -18.29 -14.90 -3.14
CA VAL A 221 -19.36 -15.54 -3.91
C VAL A 221 -20.54 -15.91 -3.02
N PHE A 222 -20.29 -16.45 -1.83
CA PHE A 222 -21.31 -17.06 -0.99
C PHE A 222 -21.82 -16.16 0.14
N ALA A 223 -21.14 -15.03 0.46
CA ALA A 223 -21.63 -14.10 1.48
C ALA A 223 -23.07 -13.61 1.26
N PRO A 224 -23.52 -13.33 0.02
CA PRO A 224 -24.92 -12.95 -0.21
C PRO A 224 -25.92 -14.06 0.10
N LEU A 225 -25.51 -15.33 0.07
CA LEU A 225 -26.35 -16.49 0.30
C LEU A 225 -26.32 -16.96 1.76
N ASN A 226 -25.21 -16.80 2.42
CA ASN A 226 -25.02 -17.22 3.82
C ASN A 226 -23.98 -16.34 4.53
N PRO A 227 -24.37 -15.13 4.97
CA PRO A 227 -23.47 -14.17 5.59
C PRO A 227 -22.91 -14.63 6.94
N ASP A 228 -23.59 -15.57 7.61
CA ASP A 228 -23.21 -16.02 8.97
C ASP A 228 -22.15 -17.14 8.94
N ASN A 229 -21.79 -17.66 7.78
CA ASN A 229 -20.86 -18.76 7.62
C ASN A 229 -19.62 -18.37 6.78
N LEU A 230 -19.15 -17.15 6.96
CA LEU A 230 -17.91 -16.70 6.31
C LEU A 230 -16.70 -17.33 6.99
N ARG A 231 -15.74 -17.76 6.19
CA ARG A 231 -14.46 -18.27 6.69
C ARG A 231 -13.48 -17.12 6.90
N PRO A 232 -12.68 -17.15 7.95
CA PRO A 232 -11.55 -16.25 8.07
C PRO A 232 -10.61 -16.43 6.86
N ALA A 233 -10.37 -15.36 6.11
CA ALA A 233 -9.61 -15.38 4.86
C ALA A 233 -8.45 -14.37 4.90
#